data_54d65107b34f2004c241f50901b92069
#
_entry.id   54d65107b34f2004c241f50901b92069
#
_cell.length_a   1.000
_cell.length_b   1.000
_cell.length_c   1.000
_cell.angle_alpha   90.00
_cell.angle_beta   90.00
_cell.angle_gamma   90.00
#
_symmetry.space_group_name_H-M   'P 1'
#
loop_
_entity.id
_entity.type
_entity.pdbx_description
1 polymer ?
#
loop_
_entity_poly.entity_id
_entity_poly.type
_entity_poly.pdbx_seq_one_letter_code
_entity_poly.pdbx_strand_id
1 'polypeptide(L)'
;MKKVLYVFVAIIGMLAITSCVDRQQCVGNWVSDSVTDEGFTGKFYLDLRENGTAVLNIKGSGAVEEEGMNIKVGVSAKISGKWDVSMGFMDLELDSDKVKCSIDNISTGNKSIDALIQLFLNDPEAKKQMVEEFKRELNVNDFNGSLEVEFDGDNVMKLTGNDGVVLTFHKG
;
A
#
# COMPACT_ATOMS: atom_id res chain seq x y z
N MET A 1 8.40 35.60 33.05
CA MET A 1 7.16 34.81 32.99
C MET A 1 6.24 35.17 31.81
N LYS A 2 6.10 36.43 31.38
CA LYS A 2 5.23 36.79 30.22
C LYS A 2 5.72 36.22 28.88
N LYS A 3 7.03 36.10 28.64
CA LYS A 3 7.56 35.53 27.38
C LYS A 3 7.33 34.06 27.20
N VAL A 4 7.25 33.27 28.28
CA VAL A 4 6.95 31.83 28.24
C VAL A 4 5.48 31.56 27.89
N LEU A 5 4.57 32.46 28.34
CA LEU A 5 3.17 32.37 28.03
C LEU A 5 2.87 32.59 26.53
N TYR A 6 3.61 33.52 25.88
CA TYR A 6 3.44 33.74 24.43
C TYR A 6 3.93 32.56 23.59
N VAL A 7 5.01 31.90 24.03
CA VAL A 7 5.48 30.67 23.34
C VAL A 7 4.48 29.54 23.48
N PHE A 8 3.85 29.38 24.67
CA PHE A 8 2.82 28.37 24.87
C PHE A 8 1.55 28.65 24.04
N VAL A 9 1.12 29.91 23.96
CA VAL A 9 -0.04 30.31 23.13
C VAL A 9 0.26 30.13 21.64
N ALA A 10 1.49 30.39 21.19
CA ALA A 10 1.90 30.16 19.80
C ALA A 10 1.96 28.66 19.45
N ILE A 11 2.40 27.80 20.38
CA ILE A 11 2.41 26.33 20.18
C ILE A 11 1.00 25.77 20.14
N ILE A 12 0.10 26.23 21.03
CA ILE A 12 -1.32 25.83 21.02
C ILE A 12 -2.01 26.35 19.74
N GLY A 13 -1.66 27.54 19.26
CA GLY A 13 -2.18 28.08 17.99
C GLY A 13 -1.72 27.31 16.75
N MET A 14 -0.55 26.66 16.77
CA MET A 14 -0.07 25.82 15.69
C MET A 14 -0.66 24.40 15.71
N LEU A 15 -1.10 23.91 16.88
CA LEU A 15 -1.77 22.63 17.01
C LEU A 15 -3.28 22.68 16.65
N ALA A 16 -3.83 23.87 16.39
CA ALA A 16 -5.23 24.06 16.02
C ALA A 16 -5.49 24.10 14.51
N ILE A 17 -4.47 23.86 13.68
CA ILE A 17 -4.67 23.59 12.24
C ILE A 17 -4.64 22.07 12.03
N THR A 18 -5.42 21.33 12.78
CA THR A 18 -5.92 20.07 12.30
C THR A 18 -6.91 20.45 11.21
N SER A 19 -6.45 20.44 9.95
CA SER A 19 -7.33 20.52 8.81
C SER A 19 -8.41 19.47 9.05
N CYS A 20 -9.69 19.89 9.16
CA CYS A 20 -10.79 18.93 9.11
C CYS A 20 -10.69 18.26 7.74
N VAL A 21 -10.03 17.11 7.68
CA VAL A 21 -9.99 16.30 6.46
C VAL A 21 -11.42 15.89 6.19
N ASP A 22 -11.97 16.39 5.09
CA ASP A 22 -13.30 16.01 4.66
C ASP A 22 -13.21 14.63 4.00
N ARG A 23 -14.12 13.74 4.36
CA ARG A 23 -14.27 12.43 3.74
C ARG A 23 -14.34 12.51 2.21
N GLN A 24 -14.99 13.55 1.67
CA GLN A 24 -15.12 13.77 0.24
C GLN A 24 -13.77 14.05 -0.45
N GLN A 25 -12.80 14.65 0.25
CA GLN A 25 -11.46 14.84 -0.28
C GLN A 25 -10.73 13.51 -0.48
N CYS A 26 -10.97 12.54 0.40
CA CYS A 26 -10.37 11.21 0.32
C CYS A 26 -10.98 10.35 -0.80
N VAL A 27 -12.23 10.59 -1.20
CA VAL A 27 -12.89 9.80 -2.25
C VAL A 27 -12.14 9.92 -3.58
N GLY A 28 -11.88 8.77 -4.20
CA GLY A 28 -11.24 8.70 -5.52
C GLY A 28 -10.25 7.56 -5.67
N ASN A 29 -9.54 7.60 -6.79
CA ASN A 29 -8.46 6.69 -7.09
C ASN A 29 -7.13 7.36 -6.76
N TRP A 30 -6.30 6.70 -5.99
CA TRP A 30 -5.04 7.20 -5.51
C TRP A 30 -3.91 6.25 -5.86
N VAL A 31 -2.78 6.77 -6.33
CA VAL A 31 -1.61 5.98 -6.71
C VAL A 31 -0.42 6.44 -5.88
N SER A 32 0.21 5.52 -5.16
CA SER A 32 1.39 5.85 -4.36
C SER A 32 2.62 6.16 -5.22
N ASP A 33 3.57 6.86 -4.65
CA ASP A 33 4.94 6.79 -5.11
C ASP A 33 5.44 5.34 -5.10
N SER A 34 6.55 5.09 -5.81
CA SER A 34 7.18 3.78 -5.74
C SER A 34 7.77 3.57 -4.35
N VAL A 35 7.39 2.48 -3.72
CA VAL A 35 7.94 2.03 -2.43
C VAL A 35 8.95 0.92 -2.70
N THR A 36 10.12 1.01 -2.08
CA THR A 36 11.14 -0.03 -2.14
C THR A 36 11.46 -0.47 -0.72
N ASP A 37 11.30 -1.75 -0.46
CA ASP A 37 11.60 -2.36 0.82
C ASP A 37 12.13 -3.79 0.62
N GLU A 38 13.21 -4.17 1.31
CA GLU A 38 13.84 -5.50 1.31
C GLU A 38 13.98 -6.16 -0.08
N GLY A 39 14.29 -5.36 -1.12
CA GLY A 39 14.46 -5.86 -2.50
C GLY A 39 13.16 -5.98 -3.30
N PHE A 40 12.03 -5.66 -2.71
CA PHE A 40 10.76 -5.46 -3.41
C PHE A 40 10.59 -4.00 -3.80
N THR A 41 10.11 -3.73 -5.01
CA THR A 41 9.74 -2.39 -5.46
C THR A 41 8.34 -2.44 -6.07
N GLY A 42 7.46 -1.60 -5.59
CA GLY A 42 6.07 -1.63 -6.02
C GLY A 42 5.33 -0.30 -5.83
N LYS A 43 4.07 -0.31 -6.24
CA LYS A 43 3.12 0.79 -6.05
C LYS A 43 1.83 0.27 -5.47
N PHE A 44 1.20 1.12 -4.68
CA PHE A 44 -0.13 0.93 -4.13
C PHE A 44 -1.14 1.76 -4.92
N TYR A 45 -2.27 1.16 -5.26
CA TYR A 45 -3.41 1.81 -5.91
C TYR A 45 -4.60 1.68 -4.96
N LEU A 46 -5.03 2.78 -4.38
CA LEU A 46 -6.09 2.81 -3.38
C LEU A 46 -7.33 3.47 -3.97
N ASP A 47 -8.43 2.71 -4.11
CA ASP A 47 -9.74 3.17 -4.56
C ASP A 47 -10.64 3.33 -3.33
N LEU A 48 -10.93 4.57 -2.95
CA LEU A 48 -11.77 4.95 -1.82
C LEU A 48 -13.13 5.44 -2.35
N ARG A 49 -14.18 4.67 -2.08
CA ARG A 49 -15.52 4.95 -2.61
C ARG A 49 -16.40 5.65 -1.59
N GLU A 50 -17.34 6.47 -2.08
CA GLU A 50 -18.29 7.21 -1.25
C GLU A 50 -19.09 6.32 -0.29
N ASN A 51 -19.37 5.08 -0.68
CA ASN A 51 -20.11 4.12 0.13
C ASN A 51 -19.29 3.48 1.28
N GLY A 52 -18.05 3.94 1.51
CA GLY A 52 -17.17 3.40 2.54
C GLY A 52 -16.44 2.11 2.13
N THR A 53 -16.49 1.71 0.86
CA THR A 53 -15.69 0.59 0.36
C THR A 53 -14.29 1.06 -0.02
N ALA A 54 -13.27 0.33 0.43
CA ALA A 54 -11.88 0.48 0.00
C ALA A 54 -11.45 -0.71 -0.87
N VAL A 55 -10.63 -0.43 -1.89
CA VAL A 55 -9.94 -1.47 -2.65
C VAL A 55 -8.47 -1.07 -2.77
N LEU A 56 -7.60 -1.87 -2.19
CA LEU A 56 -6.15 -1.73 -2.33
C LEU A 56 -5.66 -2.71 -3.38
N ASN A 57 -5.00 -2.20 -4.43
CA ASN A 57 -4.25 -3.04 -5.36
C ASN A 57 -2.76 -2.74 -5.17
N ILE A 58 -1.98 -3.78 -4.99
CA ILE A 58 -0.53 -3.75 -4.86
C ILE A 58 0.04 -4.34 -6.15
N LYS A 59 0.98 -3.65 -6.79
CA LYS A 59 1.71 -4.17 -7.95
C LYS A 59 3.18 -3.90 -7.77
N GLY A 60 4.00 -4.91 -7.92
CA GLY A 60 5.43 -4.74 -7.76
C GLY A 60 6.22 -5.95 -8.21
N SER A 61 7.53 -5.85 -8.04
CA SER A 61 8.46 -6.92 -8.33
C SER A 61 9.57 -6.96 -7.28
N GLY A 62 9.99 -8.15 -6.97
CA GLY A 62 11.16 -8.41 -6.14
C GLY A 62 12.21 -9.19 -6.92
N ALA A 63 13.44 -9.17 -6.41
CA ALA A 63 14.52 -9.99 -6.90
C ALA A 63 15.06 -10.85 -5.75
N VAL A 64 15.15 -12.16 -5.99
CA VAL A 64 15.73 -13.12 -5.06
C VAL A 64 16.97 -13.72 -5.70
N GLU A 65 18.07 -13.75 -4.96
CA GLU A 65 19.28 -14.45 -5.41
C GLU A 65 19.29 -15.85 -4.81
N GLU A 66 19.18 -16.86 -5.65
CA GLU A 66 19.19 -18.25 -5.23
C GLU A 66 20.16 -19.07 -6.11
N GLU A 67 21.07 -19.79 -5.51
CA GLU A 67 22.10 -20.60 -6.19
C GLU A 67 22.91 -19.83 -7.25
N GLY A 68 23.15 -18.52 -7.00
CA GLY A 68 23.86 -17.65 -7.95
C GLY A 68 23.01 -17.18 -9.14
N MET A 69 21.71 -17.42 -9.13
CA MET A 69 20.74 -16.90 -10.10
C MET A 69 19.96 -15.74 -9.50
N ASN A 70 19.82 -14.66 -10.24
CA ASN A 70 18.95 -13.55 -9.87
C ASN A 70 17.56 -13.78 -10.46
N ILE A 71 16.61 -14.17 -9.62
CA ILE A 71 15.23 -14.45 -10.02
C ILE A 71 14.37 -13.21 -9.73
N LYS A 72 13.83 -12.61 -10.77
CA LYS A 72 12.87 -11.50 -10.65
C LYS A 72 11.45 -12.03 -10.70
N VAL A 73 10.64 -11.67 -9.69
CA VAL A 73 9.25 -12.08 -9.59
C VAL A 73 8.37 -10.84 -9.56
N GLY A 74 7.47 -10.74 -10.53
CA GLY A 74 6.40 -9.73 -10.55
C GLY A 74 5.15 -10.29 -9.90
N VAL A 75 4.57 -9.53 -8.99
CA VAL A 75 3.40 -9.93 -8.22
C VAL A 75 2.35 -8.83 -8.20
N SER A 76 1.10 -9.23 -8.09
CA SER A 76 0.02 -8.31 -7.78
C SER A 76 -0.94 -8.90 -6.75
N ALA A 77 -1.47 -8.02 -5.92
CA ALA A 77 -2.50 -8.36 -4.95
C ALA A 77 -3.65 -7.35 -5.03
N LYS A 78 -4.87 -7.82 -4.86
CA LYS A 78 -6.07 -7.00 -4.71
C LYS A 78 -6.78 -7.38 -3.43
N ILE A 79 -7.01 -6.40 -2.57
CA ILE A 79 -7.62 -6.56 -1.27
C ILE A 79 -8.81 -5.60 -1.20
N SER A 80 -9.96 -6.10 -0.76
CA SER A 80 -11.15 -5.27 -0.58
C SER A 80 -11.47 -5.13 0.90
N GLY A 81 -12.03 -3.98 1.28
CA GLY A 81 -12.37 -3.72 2.66
C GLY A 81 -13.27 -2.51 2.81
N LYS A 82 -13.16 -1.86 3.96
CA LYS A 82 -13.91 -0.66 4.32
C LYS A 82 -12.96 0.45 4.73
N TRP A 83 -13.45 1.66 4.64
CA TRP A 83 -12.74 2.83 5.12
C TRP A 83 -13.72 3.88 5.64
N ASP A 84 -13.25 4.67 6.57
CA ASP A 84 -13.90 5.89 7.02
C ASP A 84 -12.86 6.94 7.41
N VAL A 85 -13.27 8.18 7.56
CA VAL A 85 -12.39 9.28 7.99
C VAL A 85 -13.08 10.06 9.10
N SER A 86 -12.35 10.29 10.19
CA SER A 86 -12.78 11.08 11.33
C SER A 86 -11.61 11.81 11.96
N MET A 87 -11.76 13.10 12.23
CA MET A 87 -10.76 13.93 12.93
C MET A 87 -9.36 13.91 12.33
N GLY A 88 -9.24 13.80 11.00
CA GLY A 88 -7.93 13.75 10.34
C GLY A 88 -7.28 12.36 10.30
N PHE A 89 -8.00 11.32 10.73
CA PHE A 89 -7.55 9.94 10.67
C PHE A 89 -8.45 9.13 9.74
N MET A 90 -7.83 8.30 8.92
CA MET A 90 -8.48 7.31 8.07
C MET A 90 -8.40 5.95 8.76
N ASP A 91 -9.54 5.39 9.11
CA ASP A 91 -9.64 4.00 9.54
C ASP A 91 -9.78 3.12 8.30
N LEU A 92 -8.80 2.26 8.07
CA LEU A 92 -8.76 1.31 6.95
C LEU A 92 -8.86 -0.12 7.49
N GLU A 93 -9.89 -0.86 7.07
CA GLU A 93 -10.14 -2.25 7.43
C GLU A 93 -10.19 -3.11 6.16
N LEU A 94 -9.07 -3.66 5.75
CA LEU A 94 -8.97 -4.60 4.63
C LEU A 94 -9.27 -6.03 5.11
N ASP A 95 -10.02 -6.76 4.31
CA ASP A 95 -10.51 -8.09 4.63
C ASP A 95 -9.55 -9.16 4.11
N SER A 96 -8.88 -9.87 5.00
CA SER A 96 -7.92 -10.93 4.67
C SER A 96 -8.56 -12.10 3.88
N ASP A 97 -9.87 -12.31 4.03
CA ASP A 97 -10.58 -13.35 3.28
C ASP A 97 -10.87 -12.93 1.83
N LYS A 98 -10.78 -11.62 1.54
CA LYS A 98 -11.02 -11.05 0.20
C LYS A 98 -9.73 -10.70 -0.55
N VAL A 99 -8.64 -11.35 -0.22
CA VAL A 99 -7.37 -11.19 -0.92
C VAL A 99 -7.34 -12.04 -2.19
N LYS A 100 -7.02 -11.38 -3.30
CA LYS A 100 -6.74 -12.04 -4.58
C LYS A 100 -5.32 -11.70 -4.98
N CYS A 101 -4.47 -12.72 -5.10
CA CYS A 101 -3.09 -12.57 -5.51
C CYS A 101 -2.87 -13.17 -6.90
N SER A 102 -1.89 -12.64 -7.62
CA SER A 102 -1.37 -13.26 -8.84
C SER A 102 0.14 -13.08 -8.94
N ILE A 103 0.77 -14.01 -9.62
CA ILE A 103 2.15 -13.89 -10.06
C ILE A 103 2.07 -13.49 -11.53
N ASP A 104 2.61 -12.31 -11.85
CA ASP A 104 2.47 -11.68 -13.15
C ASP A 104 3.57 -12.16 -14.10
N ASN A 105 4.81 -12.27 -13.60
CA ASN A 105 5.94 -12.80 -14.35
C ASN A 105 7.03 -13.34 -13.41
N ILE A 106 7.82 -14.26 -13.93
CA ILE A 106 9.10 -14.67 -13.33
C ILE A 106 10.15 -14.65 -14.43
N SER A 107 11.34 -14.10 -14.14
CA SER A 107 12.45 -14.05 -15.08
C SER A 107 13.78 -14.20 -14.36
N THR A 108 14.67 -15.00 -14.93
CA THR A 108 16.06 -15.21 -14.45
C THR A 108 17.08 -14.50 -15.33
N GLY A 109 16.63 -13.90 -16.46
CA GLY A 109 17.49 -13.38 -17.49
C GLY A 109 18.09 -14.47 -18.41
N ASN A 110 17.84 -15.75 -18.13
CA ASN A 110 18.23 -16.87 -18.98
C ASN A 110 17.00 -17.43 -19.71
N LYS A 111 16.95 -17.24 -21.04
CA LYS A 111 15.79 -17.62 -21.86
C LYS A 111 15.41 -19.09 -21.75
N SER A 112 16.36 -20.00 -21.59
CA SER A 112 16.08 -21.43 -21.47
C SER A 112 15.45 -21.76 -20.12
N ILE A 113 15.94 -21.17 -19.05
CA ILE A 113 15.36 -21.31 -17.71
C ILE A 113 14.00 -20.63 -17.65
N ASP A 114 13.88 -19.43 -18.19
CA ASP A 114 12.60 -18.70 -18.24
C ASP A 114 11.53 -19.51 -18.99
N ALA A 115 11.89 -20.21 -20.07
CA ALA A 115 10.98 -21.09 -20.79
C ALA A 115 10.50 -22.29 -19.94
N LEU A 116 11.39 -22.89 -19.14
CA LEU A 116 11.02 -23.95 -18.19
C LEU A 116 10.11 -23.44 -17.08
N ILE A 117 10.40 -22.26 -16.53
CA ILE A 117 9.56 -21.59 -15.52
C ILE A 117 8.17 -21.32 -16.09
N GLN A 118 8.08 -20.86 -17.35
CA GLN A 118 6.77 -20.64 -17.99
C GLN A 118 5.97 -21.93 -18.15
N LEU A 119 6.62 -23.06 -18.45
CA LEU A 119 5.96 -24.38 -18.49
C LEU A 119 5.42 -24.75 -17.10
N PHE A 120 6.19 -24.48 -16.05
CA PHE A 120 5.77 -24.72 -14.65
C PHE A 120 4.61 -23.82 -14.24
N LEU A 121 4.65 -22.52 -14.62
CA LEU A 121 3.57 -21.57 -14.34
C LEU A 121 2.29 -21.87 -15.13
N ASN A 122 2.37 -22.65 -16.22
CA ASN A 122 1.19 -23.14 -16.96
C ASN A 122 0.53 -24.32 -16.27
N ASP A 123 1.20 -24.97 -15.31
CA ASP A 123 0.57 -25.97 -14.45
C ASP A 123 -0.32 -25.28 -13.41
N PRO A 124 -1.65 -25.53 -13.41
CA PRO A 124 -2.58 -24.84 -12.52
C PRO A 124 -2.31 -25.10 -11.03
N GLU A 125 -1.83 -26.30 -10.68
CA GLU A 125 -1.56 -26.65 -9.28
C GLU A 125 -0.29 -26.00 -8.78
N ALA A 126 0.77 -25.96 -9.57
CA ALA A 126 2.01 -25.29 -9.25
C ALA A 126 1.78 -23.79 -9.08
N LYS A 127 1.07 -23.16 -10.03
CA LYS A 127 0.71 -21.75 -9.94
C LYS A 127 -0.13 -21.45 -8.70
N LYS A 128 -1.09 -22.30 -8.37
CA LYS A 128 -1.93 -22.14 -7.19
C LYS A 128 -1.10 -22.19 -5.90
N GLN A 129 -0.17 -23.14 -5.78
CA GLN A 129 0.71 -23.26 -4.62
C GLN A 129 1.53 -21.98 -4.42
N MET A 130 2.15 -21.46 -5.47
CA MET A 130 2.93 -20.22 -5.42
C MET A 130 2.07 -19.00 -5.01
N VAL A 131 0.85 -18.90 -5.54
CA VAL A 131 -0.08 -17.82 -5.19
C VAL A 131 -0.52 -17.90 -3.72
N GLU A 132 -0.82 -19.12 -3.23
CA GLU A 132 -1.18 -19.32 -1.81
C GLU A 132 -0.01 -19.04 -0.86
N GLU A 133 1.23 -19.32 -1.28
CA GLU A 133 2.42 -18.96 -0.53
C GLU A 133 2.60 -17.45 -0.46
N PHE A 134 2.52 -16.76 -1.60
CA PHE A 134 2.56 -15.30 -1.65
C PHE A 134 1.43 -14.67 -0.81
N LYS A 135 0.22 -15.22 -0.88
CA LYS A 135 -0.91 -14.75 -0.08
C LYS A 135 -0.65 -14.90 1.43
N ARG A 136 0.04 -15.96 1.84
CA ARG A 136 0.39 -16.22 3.24
C ARG A 136 1.47 -15.25 3.76
N GLU A 137 2.45 -14.91 2.89
CA GLU A 137 3.48 -13.91 3.20
C GLU A 137 2.91 -12.48 3.29
N LEU A 138 1.83 -12.21 2.52
CA LEU A 138 1.17 -10.92 2.51
C LEU A 138 0.38 -10.72 3.80
N ASN A 139 0.95 -10.03 4.77
CA ASN A 139 0.26 -9.70 6.03
C ASN A 139 -0.69 -8.52 5.81
N VAL A 140 -1.98 -8.81 5.59
CA VAL A 140 -3.01 -7.78 5.36
C VAL A 140 -3.15 -6.83 6.56
N ASN A 141 -2.83 -7.30 7.76
CA ASN A 141 -2.94 -6.48 8.97
C ASN A 141 -1.97 -5.30 8.99
N ASP A 142 -0.87 -5.36 8.23
CA ASP A 142 0.07 -4.25 8.12
C ASP A 142 -0.52 -3.04 7.39
N PHE A 143 -1.61 -3.26 6.63
CA PHE A 143 -2.35 -2.21 5.94
C PHE A 143 -3.60 -1.75 6.70
N ASN A 144 -3.94 -2.39 7.82
CA ASN A 144 -5.10 -2.09 8.63
C ASN A 144 -4.73 -1.15 9.79
N GLY A 145 -5.63 -0.23 10.08
CA GLY A 145 -5.48 0.65 11.24
C GLY A 145 -5.94 2.06 10.97
N SER A 146 -5.65 2.91 11.93
CA SER A 146 -5.93 4.34 11.87
C SER A 146 -4.70 5.06 11.35
N LEU A 147 -4.80 5.69 10.19
CA LEU A 147 -3.74 6.39 9.48
C LEU A 147 -3.99 7.89 9.55
N GLU A 148 -3.01 8.68 9.96
CA GLU A 148 -3.11 10.12 9.87
C GLU A 148 -3.15 10.56 8.41
N VAL A 149 -4.08 11.44 8.06
CA VAL A 149 -4.29 11.92 6.69
C VAL A 149 -3.92 13.38 6.59
N GLU A 150 -3.02 13.68 5.68
CA GLU A 150 -2.67 15.04 5.29
C GLU A 150 -2.85 15.24 3.80
N PHE A 151 -3.32 16.41 3.38
CA PHE A 151 -3.41 16.81 1.98
C PHE A 151 -2.41 17.91 1.65
N ASP A 152 -1.74 17.78 0.51
CA ASP A 152 -0.94 18.84 -0.10
C ASP A 152 -1.65 19.26 -1.40
N GLY A 153 -2.56 20.23 -1.26
CA GLY A 153 -3.53 20.56 -2.30
C GLY A 153 -4.58 19.46 -2.49
N ASP A 154 -5.25 19.47 -3.66
CA ASP A 154 -6.38 18.58 -3.95
C ASP A 154 -5.96 17.21 -4.54
N ASN A 155 -4.70 17.07 -4.91
CA ASN A 155 -4.22 15.94 -5.71
C ASN A 155 -3.15 15.09 -5.02
N VAL A 156 -2.70 15.48 -3.82
CA VAL A 156 -1.69 14.74 -3.06
C VAL A 156 -2.22 14.44 -1.67
N MET A 157 -2.28 13.17 -1.33
CA MET A 157 -2.68 12.65 -0.02
C MET A 157 -1.50 11.90 0.61
N LYS A 158 -1.18 12.24 1.84
CA LYS A 158 -0.17 11.54 2.65
C LYS A 158 -0.90 10.74 3.73
N LEU A 159 -0.55 9.48 3.84
CA LEU A 159 -1.03 8.59 4.89
C LEU A 159 0.16 8.21 5.78
N THR A 160 0.06 8.51 7.07
CA THR A 160 1.10 8.19 8.05
C THR A 160 0.60 7.09 8.98
N GLY A 161 1.33 5.97 9.00
CA GLY A 161 1.06 4.86 9.90
C GLY A 161 1.53 5.11 11.34
N ASN A 162 1.11 4.26 12.27
CA ASN A 162 1.51 4.32 13.68
C ASN A 162 3.02 4.13 13.92
N ASP A 163 3.71 3.54 12.97
CA ASP A 163 5.16 3.35 12.94
C ASP A 163 5.92 4.58 12.40
N GLY A 164 5.19 5.62 11.98
CA GLY A 164 5.73 6.84 11.38
C GLY A 164 6.09 6.71 9.89
N VAL A 165 5.79 5.59 9.26
CA VAL A 165 5.96 5.44 7.80
C VAL A 165 4.94 6.30 7.08
N VAL A 166 5.40 7.11 6.14
CA VAL A 166 4.57 7.99 5.32
C VAL A 166 4.48 7.45 3.90
N LEU A 167 3.27 7.21 3.44
CA LEU A 167 2.98 6.89 2.04
C LEU A 167 2.35 8.10 1.37
N THR A 168 2.96 8.55 0.28
CA THR A 168 2.44 9.67 -0.53
C THR A 168 1.67 9.11 -1.72
N PHE A 169 0.44 9.58 -1.87
CA PHE A 169 -0.46 9.19 -2.95
C PHE A 169 -0.81 10.39 -3.81
N HIS A 170 -0.93 10.16 -5.11
CA HIS A 170 -1.36 11.13 -6.10
C HIS A 170 -2.71 10.72 -6.67
N LYS A 171 -3.60 11.68 -6.90
CA LYS A 171 -4.91 11.42 -7.48
C LYS A 171 -4.74 10.92 -8.91
N GLY A 172 -5.33 9.75 -9.21
CA GLY A 172 -5.26 9.09 -10.51
C GLY A 172 -6.32 9.58 -11.50
#